data_6d936c918fa2f9d7e8d121ca6497a1e2
#
_entry.id   6d936c918fa2f9d7e8d121ca6497a1e2
#
_cell.length_a   1.000
_cell.length_b   1.000
_cell.length_c   1.000
_cell.angle_alpha   90.00
_cell.angle_beta   90.00
_cell.angle_gamma   90.00
#
_symmetry.space_group_name_H-M   'P 1'
#
loop_
_entity.id
_entity.type
_entity.pdbx_description
1 polymer ?
#
loop_
_entity_poly.entity_id
_entity_poly.type
_entity_poly.pdbx_seq_one_letter_code
_entity_poly.pdbx_strand_id
1 'polypeptide(L)'
;MGKHNPGRIAAVLVSLAAFVVSLVLNGLAVVGVSPFHTTQANVSALFDTQLTPSGWTFFIWTLIYIWLIFMIIYIVAGLFRKNGYGYVYCTPAVLPYGFFISWCLNMGVNIGWLLVWDRELMIPALVFLILIICTNYSMICFICHGIHVYGAWLNKYHKADLWLLRVLVQNGVMIYTTWTTVATLLNLTIVLAYETDMSQDDAATLSYSLLTILLLGWFVLENLVLDKHVRYICITYPVVIWALSGNLDKNYDAESPSRNGVFIAVLLAAACVLFVIRVSLVVWRHIKQPLYEGVDPETMEPMEIAKKQKKIFC
;
A
#
# COMPACT_ATOMS: atom_id res chain seq x y z
N MET A 1 -33.23 -11.69 9.75
CA MET A 1 -32.00 -11.52 10.56
C MET A 1 -30.85 -12.23 9.86
N GLY A 2 -29.83 -11.49 9.43
CA GLY A 2 -28.68 -12.09 8.75
C GLY A 2 -27.93 -13.04 9.69
N LYS A 3 -27.74 -14.29 9.27
CA LYS A 3 -26.95 -15.27 10.01
C LYS A 3 -25.45 -14.94 9.86
N HIS A 4 -24.68 -15.25 10.89
CA HIS A 4 -23.22 -15.21 10.78
C HIS A 4 -22.72 -16.15 9.68
N ASN A 5 -21.66 -15.72 8.99
CA ASN A 5 -20.94 -16.55 8.01
C ASN A 5 -19.63 -17.06 8.66
N PRO A 6 -19.59 -18.35 9.08
CA PRO A 6 -18.41 -18.88 9.79
C PRO A 6 -17.12 -18.78 8.98
N GLY A 7 -17.18 -19.00 7.66
CA GLY A 7 -16.00 -18.89 6.79
C GLY A 7 -15.42 -17.47 6.75
N ARG A 8 -16.27 -16.44 6.72
CA ARG A 8 -15.81 -15.04 6.76
C ARG A 8 -15.28 -14.65 8.14
N ILE A 9 -15.90 -15.13 9.21
CA ILE A 9 -15.39 -14.91 10.57
C ILE A 9 -13.99 -15.53 10.67
N ALA A 10 -13.82 -16.78 10.24
CA ALA A 10 -12.52 -17.43 10.22
C ALA A 10 -11.49 -16.64 9.40
N ALA A 11 -11.84 -16.15 8.20
CA ALA A 11 -10.95 -15.33 7.38
C ALA A 11 -10.49 -14.06 8.10
N VAL A 12 -11.39 -13.35 8.79
CA VAL A 12 -11.05 -12.15 9.56
C VAL A 12 -10.15 -12.49 10.75
N LEU A 13 -10.46 -13.56 11.50
CA LEU A 13 -9.67 -13.96 12.67
C LEU A 13 -8.27 -14.45 12.29
N VAL A 14 -8.14 -15.23 11.22
CA VAL A 14 -6.83 -15.66 10.69
C VAL A 14 -6.03 -14.45 10.21
N SER A 15 -6.66 -13.49 9.54
CA SER A 15 -6.02 -12.24 9.12
C SER A 15 -5.53 -11.39 10.31
N LEU A 16 -6.31 -11.32 11.38
CA LEU A 16 -5.89 -10.67 12.63
C LEU A 16 -4.68 -11.40 13.24
N ALA A 17 -4.73 -12.73 13.34
CA ALA A 17 -3.63 -13.51 13.90
C ALA A 17 -2.34 -13.34 13.06
N ALA A 18 -2.42 -13.44 11.74
CA ALA A 18 -1.29 -13.23 10.84
C ALA A 18 -0.68 -11.81 11.01
N PHE A 19 -1.54 -10.79 11.15
CA PHE A 19 -1.08 -9.42 11.39
C PHE A 19 -0.38 -9.26 12.73
N VAL A 20 -0.94 -9.81 13.82
CA VAL A 20 -0.33 -9.74 15.16
C VAL A 20 1.05 -10.40 15.16
N VAL A 21 1.19 -11.57 14.55
CA VAL A 21 2.49 -12.26 14.43
C VAL A 21 3.49 -11.40 13.64
N SER A 22 3.06 -10.87 12.49
CA SER A 22 3.92 -9.98 11.69
C SER A 22 4.31 -8.72 12.46
N LEU A 23 3.37 -8.08 13.16
CA LEU A 23 3.63 -6.87 13.95
C LEU A 23 4.65 -7.11 15.06
N VAL A 24 4.52 -8.22 15.80
CA VAL A 24 5.48 -8.61 16.85
C VAL A 24 6.87 -8.83 16.25
N LEU A 25 6.98 -9.60 15.16
CA LEU A 25 8.28 -9.88 14.53
C LEU A 25 8.92 -8.61 13.93
N ASN A 26 8.13 -7.72 13.32
CA ASN A 26 8.64 -6.42 12.88
C ASN A 26 9.14 -5.57 14.05
N GLY A 27 8.44 -5.57 15.19
CA GLY A 27 8.90 -4.90 16.41
C GLY A 27 10.23 -5.46 16.94
N LEU A 28 10.39 -6.79 16.95
CA LEU A 28 11.64 -7.45 17.34
C LEU A 28 12.79 -7.13 16.36
N ALA A 29 12.53 -7.07 15.06
CA ALA A 29 13.51 -6.72 14.04
C ALA A 29 13.99 -5.26 14.13
N VAL A 30 13.11 -4.34 14.56
CA VAL A 30 13.48 -2.93 14.79
C VAL A 30 14.46 -2.81 15.95
N VAL A 31 14.25 -3.60 17.02
CA VAL A 31 15.12 -3.58 18.22
C VAL A 31 16.37 -4.45 18.03
N GLY A 32 16.37 -5.37 17.06
CA GLY A 32 17.50 -6.30 16.81
C GLY A 32 17.65 -7.37 17.87
N VAL A 33 16.52 -7.90 18.39
CA VAL A 33 16.50 -8.99 19.37
C VAL A 33 16.02 -10.30 18.73
N SER A 34 16.40 -11.43 19.35
CA SER A 34 16.05 -12.77 18.86
C SER A 34 14.59 -12.86 18.34
N PRO A 35 14.35 -13.43 17.17
CA PRO A 35 15.23 -14.27 16.31
C PRO A 35 16.17 -13.49 15.35
N PHE A 36 16.24 -12.16 15.48
CA PHE A 36 17.08 -11.30 14.65
C PHE A 36 18.45 -11.08 15.31
N HIS A 37 19.50 -10.92 14.48
CA HIS A 37 20.86 -10.73 14.91
C HIS A 37 21.21 -9.25 15.09
N THR A 38 20.56 -8.38 14.30
CA THR A 38 20.81 -6.92 14.28
C THR A 38 19.53 -6.16 13.92
N THR A 39 19.64 -4.83 13.85
CA THR A 39 18.50 -3.98 13.43
C THR A 39 18.43 -3.87 11.92
N GLN A 40 17.24 -3.62 11.37
CA GLN A 40 17.08 -3.35 9.94
C GLN A 40 17.92 -2.16 9.47
N ALA A 41 18.06 -1.13 10.31
CA ALA A 41 18.87 0.06 10.01
C ALA A 41 20.37 -0.26 9.92
N ASN A 42 20.88 -1.15 10.78
CA ASN A 42 22.28 -1.57 10.73
C ASN A 42 22.58 -2.33 9.45
N VAL A 43 21.72 -3.27 9.04
CA VAL A 43 21.88 -3.97 7.75
C VAL A 43 21.84 -2.98 6.59
N SER A 44 20.91 -2.01 6.60
CA SER A 44 20.85 -0.95 5.57
C SER A 44 22.11 -0.09 5.52
N ALA A 45 22.78 0.13 6.66
CA ALA A 45 24.03 0.89 6.72
C ALA A 45 25.23 0.11 6.18
N LEU A 46 25.22 -1.23 6.25
CA LEU A 46 26.26 -2.10 5.65
C LEU A 46 26.25 -2.05 4.12
N PHE A 47 25.05 -1.93 3.53
CA PHE A 47 24.83 -1.87 2.08
C PHE A 47 24.44 -0.44 1.65
N ASP A 48 25.26 0.52 2.02
CA ASP A 48 24.97 1.93 1.70
C ASP A 48 25.07 2.21 0.20
N THR A 49 24.08 2.95 -0.32
CA THR A 49 23.98 3.34 -1.73
C THR A 49 23.47 4.78 -1.84
N GLN A 50 23.56 5.37 -3.02
CA GLN A 50 22.97 6.68 -3.29
C GLN A 50 21.42 6.69 -3.26
N LEU A 51 20.77 5.52 -3.13
CA LEU A 51 19.34 5.40 -2.89
C LEU A 51 18.99 5.22 -1.40
N THR A 52 19.98 4.98 -0.56
CA THR A 52 19.78 4.81 0.88
C THR A 52 19.39 6.16 1.50
N PRO A 53 18.21 6.29 2.11
CA PRO A 53 17.77 7.55 2.69
C PRO A 53 18.36 7.78 4.08
N SER A 54 18.23 9.00 4.60
CA SER A 54 18.51 9.31 6.00
C SER A 54 17.70 8.44 6.96
N GLY A 55 18.27 8.11 8.12
CA GLY A 55 17.68 7.18 9.09
C GLY A 55 16.29 7.55 9.57
N TRP A 56 15.96 8.84 9.70
CA TRP A 56 14.61 9.28 10.08
C TRP A 56 13.51 8.85 9.09
N THR A 57 13.87 8.62 7.84
CA THR A 57 12.91 8.21 6.79
C THR A 57 12.24 6.89 7.13
N PHE A 58 12.94 5.98 7.83
CA PHE A 58 12.38 4.68 8.25
C PHE A 58 11.26 4.79 9.28
N PHE A 59 11.05 5.99 9.89
CA PHE A 59 9.89 6.23 10.76
C PHE A 59 8.55 6.03 10.05
N ILE A 60 8.53 6.04 8.72
CA ILE A 60 7.34 5.73 7.93
C ILE A 60 6.77 4.33 8.25
N TRP A 61 7.60 3.36 8.66
CA TRP A 61 7.12 2.05 9.11
C TRP A 61 6.16 2.17 10.29
N THR A 62 6.45 3.07 11.23
CA THR A 62 5.57 3.34 12.36
C THR A 62 4.21 3.87 11.87
N LEU A 63 4.21 4.80 10.93
CA LEU A 63 2.98 5.33 10.34
C LEU A 63 2.18 4.25 9.61
N ILE A 64 2.86 3.39 8.84
CA ILE A 64 2.24 2.26 8.14
C ILE A 64 1.57 1.32 9.15
N TYR A 65 2.28 0.87 10.17
CA TYR A 65 1.72 -0.07 11.15
C TYR A 65 0.59 0.53 11.97
N ILE A 66 0.66 1.79 12.37
CA ILE A 66 -0.46 2.49 13.03
C ILE A 66 -1.68 2.47 12.12
N TRP A 67 -1.52 2.77 10.83
CA TRP A 67 -2.62 2.77 9.88
C TRP A 67 -3.22 1.37 9.67
N LEU A 68 -2.37 0.36 9.54
CA LEU A 68 -2.80 -1.04 9.42
C LEU A 68 -3.50 -1.55 10.70
N ILE A 69 -3.09 -1.08 11.88
CA ILE A 69 -3.81 -1.36 13.14
C ILE A 69 -5.24 -0.82 13.08
N PHE A 70 -5.42 0.45 12.68
CA PHE A 70 -6.76 1.03 12.54
C PHE A 70 -7.59 0.30 11.47
N MET A 71 -6.98 -0.11 10.38
CA MET A 71 -7.63 -0.93 9.35
C MET A 71 -8.13 -2.25 9.92
N ILE A 72 -7.30 -2.99 10.62
CA ILE A 72 -7.68 -4.28 11.23
C ILE A 72 -8.76 -4.09 12.30
N ILE A 73 -8.66 -3.06 13.14
CA ILE A 73 -9.71 -2.72 14.11
C ILE A 73 -11.04 -2.49 13.42
N TYR A 74 -11.05 -1.73 12.32
CA TYR A 74 -12.26 -1.49 11.53
C TYR A 74 -12.87 -2.79 10.98
N ILE A 75 -12.02 -3.67 10.41
CA ILE A 75 -12.45 -4.96 9.84
C ILE A 75 -13.03 -5.86 10.94
N VAL A 76 -12.36 -5.99 12.09
CA VAL A 76 -12.81 -6.80 13.24
C VAL A 76 -14.09 -6.22 13.84
N ALA A 77 -14.20 -4.90 13.98
CA ALA A 77 -15.42 -4.24 14.46
C ALA A 77 -16.64 -4.56 13.57
N GLY A 78 -16.41 -4.78 12.27
CA GLY A 78 -17.44 -5.22 11.34
C GLY A 78 -18.13 -6.55 11.72
N LEU A 79 -17.47 -7.42 12.48
CA LEU A 79 -18.05 -8.68 12.97
C LEU A 79 -19.18 -8.45 13.99
N PHE A 80 -19.13 -7.35 14.72
CA PHE A 80 -20.07 -7.02 15.80
C PHE A 80 -21.14 -6.00 15.36
N ARG A 81 -20.82 -5.19 14.34
CA ARG A 81 -21.71 -4.15 13.82
C ARG A 81 -22.77 -4.76 12.89
N LYS A 82 -24.00 -4.25 13.00
CA LYS A 82 -25.13 -4.63 12.15
C LYS A 82 -25.65 -3.42 11.41
N ASN A 83 -26.19 -3.67 10.23
CA ASN A 83 -27.02 -2.75 9.45
C ASN A 83 -28.42 -3.33 9.27
N GLY A 84 -29.31 -2.64 8.52
CA GLY A 84 -30.69 -3.10 8.28
C GLY A 84 -30.80 -4.47 7.60
N TYR A 85 -29.73 -4.99 6.99
CA TYR A 85 -29.70 -6.24 6.20
C TYR A 85 -28.91 -7.35 6.89
N GLY A 86 -28.12 -7.05 7.92
CA GLY A 86 -27.33 -8.05 8.65
C GLY A 86 -26.04 -7.51 9.20
N TYR A 87 -25.02 -8.36 9.36
CA TYR A 87 -23.71 -7.96 9.84
C TYR A 87 -22.92 -7.23 8.76
N VAL A 88 -22.24 -6.13 9.12
CA VAL A 88 -21.52 -5.24 8.19
C VAL A 88 -20.44 -5.97 7.40
N TYR A 89 -19.76 -6.95 7.99
CA TYR A 89 -18.68 -7.70 7.33
C TYR A 89 -19.15 -8.60 6.17
N CYS A 90 -20.44 -8.86 6.04
CA CYS A 90 -21.01 -9.72 5.00
C CYS A 90 -22.20 -9.13 4.24
N THR A 91 -22.74 -8.00 4.69
CA THR A 91 -23.88 -7.34 4.04
C THR A 91 -23.69 -5.82 3.95
N PRO A 92 -23.05 -5.35 2.85
CA PRO A 92 -22.44 -6.07 1.73
C PRO A 92 -21.05 -6.62 2.06
N ALA A 93 -20.66 -7.68 1.34
CA ALA A 93 -19.35 -8.30 1.45
C ALA A 93 -18.30 -7.53 0.63
N VAL A 94 -17.99 -6.30 1.03
CA VAL A 94 -17.06 -5.40 0.29
C VAL A 94 -15.65 -5.98 0.17
N LEU A 95 -15.17 -6.65 1.23
CA LEU A 95 -13.88 -7.33 1.21
C LEU A 95 -14.10 -8.82 0.88
N PRO A 96 -13.74 -9.30 -0.33
CA PRO A 96 -13.88 -10.70 -0.72
C PRO A 96 -12.84 -11.59 -0.04
N TYR A 97 -13.01 -12.91 -0.09
CA TYR A 97 -12.02 -13.85 0.43
C TYR A 97 -10.61 -13.64 -0.16
N GLY A 98 -10.52 -13.27 -1.44
CA GLY A 98 -9.25 -12.97 -2.10
C GLY A 98 -8.45 -11.87 -1.40
N PHE A 99 -9.11 -10.86 -0.82
CA PHE A 99 -8.44 -9.84 0.00
C PHE A 99 -7.77 -10.46 1.23
N PHE A 100 -8.49 -11.30 1.99
CA PHE A 100 -7.94 -11.93 3.19
C PHE A 100 -6.83 -12.94 2.90
N ILE A 101 -6.95 -13.68 1.79
CA ILE A 101 -5.89 -14.59 1.32
C ILE A 101 -4.64 -13.80 0.97
N SER A 102 -4.77 -12.74 0.15
CA SER A 102 -3.64 -11.88 -0.22
C SER A 102 -2.99 -11.22 1.01
N TRP A 103 -3.82 -10.82 2.00
CA TRP A 103 -3.32 -10.27 3.26
C TRP A 103 -2.49 -11.29 4.05
N CYS A 104 -2.99 -12.50 4.25
CA CYS A 104 -2.26 -13.54 4.99
C CYS A 104 -0.97 -13.94 4.28
N LEU A 105 -0.99 -14.09 2.95
CA LEU A 105 0.20 -14.33 2.14
C LEU A 105 1.21 -13.19 2.29
N ASN A 106 0.75 -11.93 2.22
CA ASN A 106 1.59 -10.77 2.40
C ASN A 106 2.29 -10.76 3.76
N MET A 107 1.57 -11.03 4.85
CA MET A 107 2.16 -11.10 6.19
C MET A 107 3.23 -12.21 6.29
N GLY A 108 2.96 -13.39 5.71
CA GLY A 108 3.94 -14.48 5.67
C GLY A 108 5.18 -14.12 4.85
N VAL A 109 5.00 -13.50 3.68
CA VAL A 109 6.10 -13.05 2.81
C VAL A 109 6.91 -11.92 3.50
N ASN A 110 6.25 -11.02 4.21
CA ASN A 110 6.92 -9.97 4.99
C ASN A 110 7.81 -10.55 6.09
N ILE A 111 7.33 -11.56 6.81
CA ILE A 111 8.15 -12.26 7.80
C ILE A 111 9.37 -12.94 7.14
N GLY A 112 9.16 -13.57 5.99
CA GLY A 112 10.26 -14.14 5.20
C GLY A 112 11.29 -13.08 4.80
N TRP A 113 10.83 -11.90 4.36
CA TRP A 113 11.72 -10.78 4.05
C TRP A 113 12.55 -10.34 5.26
N LEU A 114 11.94 -10.18 6.44
CA LEU A 114 12.66 -9.81 7.65
C LEU A 114 13.81 -10.76 7.96
N LEU A 115 13.57 -12.07 7.81
CA LEU A 115 14.56 -13.10 8.10
C LEU A 115 15.73 -13.11 7.11
N VAL A 116 15.46 -12.96 5.81
CA VAL A 116 16.53 -12.96 4.80
C VAL A 116 17.30 -11.63 4.80
N TRP A 117 16.64 -10.51 5.11
CA TRP A 117 17.28 -9.21 5.29
C TRP A 117 18.25 -9.19 6.47
N ASP A 118 17.85 -9.74 7.63
CA ASP A 118 18.70 -9.87 8.82
C ASP A 118 19.93 -10.75 8.58
N ARG A 119 19.87 -11.65 7.60
CA ARG A 119 20.97 -12.52 7.20
C ARG A 119 21.75 -12.01 6.00
N GLU A 120 21.53 -10.74 5.65
CA GLU A 120 22.26 -10.05 4.57
C GLU A 120 22.12 -10.73 3.19
N LEU A 121 21.04 -11.49 2.97
CA LEU A 121 20.76 -12.19 1.72
C LEU A 121 20.00 -11.26 0.76
N MET A 122 20.71 -10.37 0.05
CA MET A 122 20.10 -9.27 -0.69
C MET A 122 19.28 -9.70 -1.90
N ILE A 123 19.70 -10.74 -2.64
CA ILE A 123 18.94 -11.29 -3.78
C ILE A 123 17.64 -11.95 -3.31
N PRO A 124 17.61 -12.86 -2.31
CA PRO A 124 16.36 -13.34 -1.72
C PRO A 124 15.48 -12.22 -1.17
N ALA A 125 16.06 -11.20 -0.50
CA ALA A 125 15.31 -10.09 0.03
C ALA A 125 14.58 -9.32 -1.09
N LEU A 126 15.21 -9.11 -2.24
CA LEU A 126 14.58 -8.51 -3.42
C LEU A 126 13.40 -9.34 -3.93
N VAL A 127 13.54 -10.67 -4.00
CA VAL A 127 12.45 -11.56 -4.41
C VAL A 127 11.27 -11.47 -3.45
N PHE A 128 11.51 -11.48 -2.14
CA PHE A 128 10.46 -11.32 -1.14
C PHE A 128 9.75 -9.95 -1.26
N LEU A 129 10.48 -8.86 -1.50
CA LEU A 129 9.88 -7.53 -1.71
C LEU A 129 8.99 -7.49 -2.96
N ILE A 130 9.40 -8.13 -4.05
CA ILE A 130 8.55 -8.26 -5.26
C ILE A 130 7.27 -9.03 -4.93
N LEU A 131 7.34 -10.12 -4.17
CA LEU A 131 6.16 -10.88 -3.73
C LEU A 131 5.25 -10.05 -2.81
N ILE A 132 5.82 -9.22 -1.93
CA ILE A 132 5.06 -8.26 -1.10
C ILE A 132 4.29 -7.29 -2.00
N ILE A 133 4.94 -6.71 -3.01
CA ILE A 133 4.28 -5.80 -3.96
C ILE A 133 3.14 -6.51 -4.70
N CYS A 134 3.35 -7.71 -5.21
CA CYS A 134 2.33 -8.49 -5.92
C CYS A 134 1.10 -8.74 -5.04
N THR A 135 1.30 -9.15 -3.79
CA THR A 135 0.20 -9.36 -2.84
C THR A 135 -0.48 -8.06 -2.42
N ASN A 136 0.25 -6.96 -2.28
CA ASN A 136 -0.28 -5.63 -2.01
C ASN A 136 -1.19 -5.15 -3.16
N TYR A 137 -0.72 -5.21 -4.41
CA TYR A 137 -1.55 -4.84 -5.55
C TYR A 137 -2.79 -5.73 -5.69
N SER A 138 -2.68 -7.02 -5.38
CA SER A 138 -3.85 -7.91 -5.33
C SER A 138 -4.89 -7.42 -4.31
N MET A 139 -4.47 -6.99 -3.12
CA MET A 139 -5.38 -6.41 -2.12
C MET A 139 -6.03 -5.11 -2.63
N ILE A 140 -5.26 -4.23 -3.27
CA ILE A 140 -5.79 -2.98 -3.87
C ILE A 140 -6.85 -3.32 -4.94
N CYS A 141 -6.59 -4.29 -5.81
CA CYS A 141 -7.59 -4.72 -6.80
C CYS A 141 -8.87 -5.21 -6.15
N PHE A 142 -8.79 -6.06 -5.13
CA PHE A 142 -9.97 -6.58 -4.43
C PHE A 142 -10.78 -5.50 -3.72
N ILE A 143 -10.15 -4.57 -3.01
CA ILE A 143 -10.87 -3.50 -2.33
C ILE A 143 -11.46 -2.48 -3.31
N CYS A 144 -10.73 -2.13 -4.36
CA CYS A 144 -11.23 -1.22 -5.41
C CYS A 144 -12.44 -1.83 -6.13
N HIS A 145 -12.37 -3.13 -6.46
CA HIS A 145 -13.51 -3.85 -7.01
C HIS A 145 -14.71 -3.85 -6.07
N GLY A 146 -14.52 -4.19 -4.79
CA GLY A 146 -15.60 -4.21 -3.80
C GLY A 146 -16.25 -2.83 -3.61
N ILE A 147 -15.47 -1.76 -3.56
CA ILE A 147 -16.00 -0.39 -3.48
C ILE A 147 -16.69 0.03 -4.79
N HIS A 148 -16.19 -0.40 -5.94
CA HIS A 148 -16.85 -0.13 -7.22
C HIS A 148 -18.24 -0.76 -7.26
N VAL A 149 -18.36 -1.98 -6.78
CA VAL A 149 -19.60 -2.76 -6.75
C VAL A 149 -20.63 -2.18 -5.82
N TYR A 150 -20.25 -1.94 -4.58
CA TYR A 150 -21.14 -1.58 -3.48
C TYR A 150 -21.14 -0.10 -3.15
N GLY A 151 -20.30 0.71 -3.81
CA GLY A 151 -20.05 2.09 -3.45
C GLY A 151 -21.27 2.99 -3.55
N ALA A 152 -22.12 2.83 -4.58
CA ALA A 152 -23.36 3.61 -4.72
C ALA A 152 -24.34 3.31 -3.56
N TRP A 153 -24.50 2.02 -3.22
CA TRP A 153 -25.31 1.59 -2.10
C TRP A 153 -24.79 2.11 -0.75
N LEU A 154 -23.47 1.98 -0.53
CA LEU A 154 -22.82 2.50 0.67
C LEU A 154 -22.94 4.03 0.75
N ASN A 155 -22.79 4.74 -0.36
CA ASN A 155 -22.93 6.20 -0.39
C ASN A 155 -24.33 6.68 0.02
N LYS A 156 -25.37 5.91 -0.35
CA LYS A 156 -26.77 6.22 -0.01
C LYS A 156 -27.12 5.86 1.43
N TYR A 157 -26.73 4.68 1.90
CA TYR A 157 -27.22 4.11 3.16
C TYR A 157 -26.19 4.06 4.28
N HIS A 158 -24.88 3.97 3.96
CA HIS A 158 -23.78 3.80 4.92
C HIS A 158 -22.54 4.61 4.53
N LYS A 159 -22.72 5.91 4.32
CA LYS A 159 -21.67 6.81 3.85
C LYS A 159 -20.42 6.80 4.73
N ALA A 160 -20.58 6.64 6.06
CA ALA A 160 -19.45 6.53 6.98
C ALA A 160 -18.58 5.29 6.68
N ASP A 161 -19.19 4.13 6.45
CA ASP A 161 -18.46 2.90 6.11
C ASP A 161 -17.75 3.02 4.75
N LEU A 162 -18.36 3.69 3.76
CA LEU A 162 -17.69 3.98 2.50
C LEU A 162 -16.40 4.78 2.69
N TRP A 163 -16.44 5.83 3.53
CA TRP A 163 -15.26 6.65 3.81
C TRP A 163 -14.23 5.93 4.66
N LEU A 164 -14.64 5.12 5.63
CA LEU A 164 -13.74 4.27 6.41
C LEU A 164 -13.02 3.25 5.53
N LEU A 165 -13.71 2.62 4.57
CA LEU A 165 -13.09 1.73 3.59
C LEU A 165 -12.06 2.47 2.72
N ARG A 166 -12.37 3.68 2.26
CA ARG A 166 -11.45 4.51 1.47
C ARG A 166 -10.23 4.95 2.26
N VAL A 167 -10.45 5.49 3.46
CA VAL A 167 -9.37 6.04 4.28
C VAL A 167 -8.55 4.92 4.91
N LEU A 168 -9.19 3.97 5.61
CA LEU A 168 -8.47 2.97 6.39
C LEU A 168 -7.99 1.80 5.52
N VAL A 169 -8.80 1.30 4.58
CA VAL A 169 -8.43 0.10 3.82
C VAL A 169 -7.71 0.46 2.53
N GLN A 170 -8.29 1.27 1.63
CA GLN A 170 -7.62 1.63 0.38
C GLN A 170 -6.31 2.39 0.60
N ASN A 171 -6.35 3.50 1.35
CA ASN A 171 -5.14 4.27 1.61
C ASN A 171 -4.19 3.56 2.59
N GLY A 172 -4.71 2.73 3.52
CA GLY A 172 -3.90 1.92 4.43
C GLY A 172 -3.07 0.86 3.70
N VAL A 173 -3.65 0.14 2.75
CA VAL A 173 -2.90 -0.79 1.91
C VAL A 173 -1.98 -0.02 0.95
N MET A 174 -2.42 1.14 0.43
CA MET A 174 -1.63 1.90 -0.54
C MET A 174 -0.39 2.59 0.06
N ILE A 175 -0.43 3.08 1.32
CA ILE A 175 0.78 3.59 1.98
C ILE A 175 1.84 2.50 2.09
N TYR A 176 1.41 1.29 2.49
CA TYR A 176 2.29 0.12 2.58
C TYR A 176 2.80 -0.30 1.20
N THR A 177 1.92 -0.36 0.18
CA THR A 177 2.29 -0.69 -1.20
C THR A 177 3.33 0.27 -1.77
N THR A 178 3.12 1.57 -1.60
CA THR A 178 4.04 2.58 -2.14
C THR A 178 5.39 2.52 -1.45
N TRP A 179 5.40 2.40 -0.11
CA TRP A 179 6.65 2.28 0.62
C TRP A 179 7.42 1.01 0.25
N THR A 180 6.76 -0.14 0.13
CA THR A 180 7.43 -1.38 -0.27
C THR A 180 7.89 -1.35 -1.72
N THR A 181 7.25 -0.57 -2.61
CA THR A 181 7.74 -0.32 -3.97
C THR A 181 9.06 0.46 -3.93
N VAL A 182 9.14 1.53 -3.13
CA VAL A 182 10.40 2.27 -2.93
C VAL A 182 11.49 1.39 -2.31
N ALA A 183 11.14 0.59 -1.29
CA ALA A 183 12.05 -0.35 -0.66
C ALA A 183 12.57 -1.43 -1.63
N THR A 184 11.74 -1.84 -2.59
CA THR A 184 12.15 -2.77 -3.66
C THR A 184 13.19 -2.13 -4.57
N LEU A 185 13.02 -0.87 -4.95
CA LEU A 185 14.01 -0.14 -5.75
C LEU A 185 15.32 0.09 -4.97
N LEU A 186 15.24 0.36 -3.67
CA LEU A 186 16.40 0.41 -2.80
C LEU A 186 17.16 -0.92 -2.78
N ASN A 187 16.45 -2.02 -2.55
CA ASN A 187 17.08 -3.34 -2.53
C ASN A 187 17.60 -3.74 -3.92
N LEU A 188 16.92 -3.36 -5.01
CA LEU A 188 17.41 -3.53 -6.37
C LEU A 188 18.74 -2.78 -6.57
N THR A 189 18.85 -1.54 -6.09
CA THR A 189 20.11 -0.77 -6.15
C THR A 189 21.23 -1.49 -5.39
N ILE A 190 20.93 -2.02 -4.20
CA ILE A 190 21.91 -2.80 -3.42
C ILE A 190 22.36 -4.04 -4.23
N VAL A 191 21.44 -4.83 -4.77
CA VAL A 191 21.78 -6.02 -5.55
C VAL A 191 22.63 -5.65 -6.77
N LEU A 192 22.28 -4.60 -7.50
CA LEU A 192 23.04 -4.15 -8.67
C LEU A 192 24.44 -3.67 -8.30
N ALA A 193 24.59 -2.94 -7.20
CA ALA A 193 25.86 -2.34 -6.79
C ALA A 193 26.80 -3.32 -6.08
N TYR A 194 26.27 -4.32 -5.35
CA TYR A 194 27.08 -5.22 -4.52
C TYR A 194 27.17 -6.65 -5.04
N GLU A 195 26.22 -7.09 -5.87
CA GLU A 195 26.15 -8.45 -6.40
C GLU A 195 26.44 -8.51 -7.92
N THR A 196 26.63 -7.35 -8.57
CA THR A 196 27.01 -7.26 -9.99
C THR A 196 28.16 -6.29 -10.20
N ASP A 197 28.72 -6.21 -11.40
CA ASP A 197 29.79 -5.28 -11.78
C ASP A 197 29.29 -3.84 -12.08
N MET A 198 28.05 -3.50 -11.72
CA MET A 198 27.50 -2.17 -11.99
C MET A 198 28.02 -1.14 -10.99
N SER A 199 28.38 0.05 -11.48
CA SER A 199 28.77 1.15 -10.60
C SER A 199 27.61 1.58 -9.69
N GLN A 200 27.90 2.04 -8.48
CA GLN A 200 26.86 2.58 -7.56
C GLN A 200 26.08 3.73 -8.17
N ASP A 201 26.75 4.60 -8.93
CA ASP A 201 26.12 5.72 -9.62
C ASP A 201 25.09 5.26 -10.67
N ASP A 202 25.43 4.25 -11.46
CA ASP A 202 24.55 3.75 -12.52
C ASP A 202 23.40 2.91 -11.95
N ALA A 203 23.65 2.12 -10.90
CA ALA A 203 22.64 1.37 -10.18
C ALA A 203 21.57 2.31 -9.57
N ALA A 204 21.99 3.40 -8.96
CA ALA A 204 21.10 4.41 -8.42
C ALA A 204 20.35 5.15 -9.53
N THR A 205 21.02 5.55 -10.62
CA THR A 205 20.41 6.21 -11.77
C THR A 205 19.30 5.32 -12.39
N LEU A 206 19.56 4.02 -12.53
CA LEU A 206 18.57 3.07 -13.04
C LEU A 206 17.33 3.03 -12.13
N SER A 207 17.53 2.93 -10.82
CA SER A 207 16.43 2.86 -9.87
C SER A 207 15.61 4.15 -9.79
N TYR A 208 16.24 5.33 -9.87
CA TYR A 208 15.51 6.60 -9.99
C TYR A 208 14.76 6.72 -11.31
N SER A 209 15.31 6.20 -12.41
CA SER A 209 14.63 6.15 -13.69
C SER A 209 13.40 5.25 -13.63
N LEU A 210 13.50 4.08 -13.00
CA LEU A 210 12.36 3.19 -12.76
C LEU A 210 11.31 3.85 -11.87
N LEU A 211 11.72 4.53 -10.79
CA LEU A 211 10.80 5.27 -9.92
C LEU A 211 10.05 6.36 -10.71
N THR A 212 10.74 7.06 -11.59
CA THR A 212 10.15 8.08 -12.48
C THR A 212 9.09 7.46 -13.39
N ILE A 213 9.39 6.35 -14.04
CA ILE A 213 8.45 5.63 -14.92
C ILE A 213 7.23 5.15 -14.12
N LEU A 214 7.44 4.58 -12.94
CA LEU A 214 6.36 4.12 -12.08
C LEU A 214 5.48 5.28 -11.60
N LEU A 215 6.07 6.41 -11.20
CA LEU A 215 5.34 7.57 -10.72
C LEU A 215 4.49 8.22 -11.82
N LEU A 216 5.08 8.44 -13.00
CA LEU A 216 4.37 9.01 -14.15
C LEU A 216 3.32 8.04 -14.70
N GLY A 217 3.67 6.76 -14.80
CA GLY A 217 2.73 5.70 -15.21
C GLY A 217 1.54 5.60 -14.27
N TRP A 218 1.78 5.65 -12.96
CA TRP A 218 0.70 5.67 -11.97
C TRP A 218 -0.18 6.91 -12.12
N PHE A 219 0.42 8.10 -12.28
CA PHE A 219 -0.32 9.35 -12.48
C PHE A 219 -1.26 9.28 -13.70
N VAL A 220 -0.78 8.73 -14.81
CA VAL A 220 -1.60 8.53 -16.02
C VAL A 220 -2.72 7.53 -15.75
N LEU A 221 -2.39 6.37 -15.17
CA LEU A 221 -3.37 5.31 -14.90
C LEU A 221 -4.47 5.78 -13.94
N GLU A 222 -4.12 6.41 -12.83
CA GLU A 222 -5.10 6.82 -11.81
C GLU A 222 -6.00 7.98 -12.26
N ASN A 223 -5.53 8.82 -13.17
CA ASN A 223 -6.32 9.97 -13.63
C ASN A 223 -7.11 9.70 -14.91
N LEU A 224 -6.61 8.85 -15.82
CA LEU A 224 -7.24 8.62 -17.13
C LEU A 224 -7.98 7.28 -17.22
N VAL A 225 -7.44 6.22 -16.59
CA VAL A 225 -7.97 4.86 -16.77
C VAL A 225 -8.74 4.38 -15.54
N LEU A 226 -8.15 4.53 -14.36
CA LEU A 226 -8.65 3.93 -13.11
C LEU A 226 -9.38 4.92 -12.20
N ASP A 227 -9.67 6.15 -12.64
CA ASP A 227 -10.24 7.20 -11.78
C ASP A 227 -11.44 6.71 -10.96
N LYS A 228 -12.39 6.01 -11.58
CA LYS A 228 -13.58 5.51 -10.89
C LYS A 228 -13.28 4.56 -9.73
N HIS A 229 -12.14 3.89 -9.74
CA HIS A 229 -11.73 2.90 -8.76
C HIS A 229 -10.82 3.46 -7.69
N VAL A 230 -9.89 4.36 -8.08
CA VAL A 230 -8.79 4.83 -7.25
C VAL A 230 -8.84 6.33 -6.93
N ARG A 231 -9.95 7.02 -7.28
CA ARG A 231 -10.09 8.49 -7.12
C ARG A 231 -9.67 9.00 -5.74
N TYR A 232 -9.97 8.28 -4.68
CA TYR A 232 -9.72 8.70 -3.30
C TYR A 232 -8.46 8.05 -2.69
N ILE A 233 -7.61 7.45 -3.52
CA ILE A 233 -6.25 7.07 -3.14
C ILE A 233 -5.37 8.29 -3.39
N CYS A 234 -4.90 8.92 -2.30
CA CYS A 234 -4.10 10.14 -2.37
C CYS A 234 -2.74 10.00 -1.69
N ILE A 235 -2.47 8.86 -1.02
CA ILE A 235 -1.29 8.68 -0.18
C ILE A 235 -0.01 8.37 -0.97
N THR A 236 -0.11 7.98 -2.24
CA THR A 236 1.04 7.57 -3.07
C THR A 236 2.11 8.66 -3.14
N TYR A 237 1.72 9.89 -3.50
CA TYR A 237 2.67 11.00 -3.64
C TYR A 237 3.31 11.42 -2.32
N PRO A 238 2.56 11.60 -1.20
CA PRO A 238 3.17 11.86 0.10
C PRO A 238 4.24 10.85 0.50
N VAL A 239 4.05 9.56 0.21
CA VAL A 239 5.05 8.52 0.51
C VAL A 239 6.29 8.66 -0.37
N VAL A 240 6.12 8.92 -1.67
CA VAL A 240 7.25 9.16 -2.58
C VAL A 240 8.01 10.43 -2.20
N ILE A 241 7.29 11.52 -1.87
CA ILE A 241 7.89 12.76 -1.39
C ILE A 241 8.68 12.52 -0.10
N TRP A 242 8.12 11.77 0.85
CA TRP A 242 8.81 11.40 2.08
C TRP A 242 10.12 10.65 1.81
N ALA A 243 10.07 9.63 0.95
CA ALA A 243 11.25 8.84 0.57
C ALA A 243 12.32 9.69 -0.12
N LEU A 244 11.93 10.49 -1.12
CA LEU A 244 12.85 11.37 -1.85
C LEU A 244 13.42 12.49 -0.97
N SER A 245 12.64 13.01 0.00
CA SER A 245 13.16 13.98 0.98
C SER A 245 14.26 13.39 1.84
N GLY A 246 14.10 12.14 2.30
CA GLY A 246 15.15 11.45 3.04
C GLY A 246 16.37 11.10 2.19
N ASN A 247 16.17 10.80 0.90
CA ASN A 247 17.27 10.61 -0.04
C ASN A 247 18.00 11.92 -0.32
N LEU A 248 17.28 13.02 -0.50
CA LEU A 248 17.88 14.34 -0.72
C LEU A 248 18.70 14.78 0.48
N ASP A 249 18.16 14.62 1.68
CA ASP A 249 18.81 14.97 2.94
C ASP A 249 20.17 14.27 3.13
N LYS A 250 20.28 13.01 2.68
CA LYS A 250 21.50 12.23 2.82
C LYS A 250 22.49 12.40 1.68
N ASN A 251 22.00 12.48 0.44
CA ASN A 251 22.83 12.27 -0.75
C ASN A 251 23.04 13.54 -1.61
N TYR A 252 22.45 14.69 -1.22
CA TYR A 252 22.59 15.93 -1.96
C TYR A 252 23.63 16.84 -1.33
N ASP A 253 24.66 17.18 -2.10
CA ASP A 253 25.64 18.21 -1.75
C ASP A 253 25.38 19.44 -2.62
N ALA A 254 25.10 20.58 -1.98
CA ALA A 254 24.82 21.84 -2.67
C ALA A 254 26.09 22.48 -3.28
N GLU A 255 27.28 22.21 -2.72
CA GLU A 255 28.54 22.75 -3.21
C GLU A 255 29.08 21.96 -4.41
N SER A 256 28.81 20.64 -4.45
CA SER A 256 29.24 19.74 -5.52
C SER A 256 28.14 18.76 -5.90
N PRO A 257 27.08 19.20 -6.60
CA PRO A 257 25.93 18.35 -6.89
C PRO A 257 26.31 17.19 -7.82
N SER A 258 26.10 15.96 -7.34
CA SER A 258 26.26 14.76 -8.17
C SER A 258 25.12 14.61 -9.17
N ARG A 259 25.32 13.79 -10.23
CA ARG A 259 24.26 13.43 -11.19
C ARG A 259 23.00 12.96 -10.48
N ASN A 260 23.12 12.04 -9.54
CA ASN A 260 21.99 11.48 -8.81
C ASN A 260 21.40 12.46 -7.78
N GLY A 261 22.21 13.31 -7.16
CA GLY A 261 21.73 14.39 -6.30
C GLY A 261 20.80 15.35 -7.04
N VAL A 262 21.19 15.78 -8.25
CA VAL A 262 20.31 16.60 -9.11
C VAL A 262 19.07 15.83 -9.52
N PHE A 263 19.20 14.53 -9.86
CA PHE A 263 18.06 13.70 -10.22
C PHE A 263 17.02 13.61 -9.08
N ILE A 264 17.48 13.37 -7.84
CA ILE A 264 16.61 13.34 -6.65
C ILE A 264 15.86 14.67 -6.50
N ALA A 265 16.57 15.81 -6.58
CA ALA A 265 15.96 17.13 -6.41
C ALA A 265 14.86 17.40 -7.45
N VAL A 266 15.14 17.10 -8.73
CA VAL A 266 14.17 17.26 -9.82
C VAL A 266 12.98 16.32 -9.65
N LEU A 267 13.22 15.05 -9.30
CA LEU A 267 12.15 14.06 -9.10
C LEU A 267 11.28 14.41 -7.88
N LEU A 268 11.86 14.90 -6.81
CA LEU A 268 11.13 15.41 -5.65
C LEU A 268 10.22 16.58 -6.02
N ALA A 269 10.75 17.56 -6.74
CA ALA A 269 9.97 18.70 -7.22
C ALA A 269 8.82 18.23 -8.13
N ALA A 270 9.09 17.31 -9.06
CA ALA A 270 8.06 16.71 -9.92
C ALA A 270 6.99 15.97 -9.09
N ALA A 271 7.37 15.17 -8.09
CA ALA A 271 6.42 14.48 -7.22
C ALA A 271 5.52 15.46 -6.44
N CYS A 272 6.07 16.58 -5.96
CA CYS A 272 5.29 17.65 -5.31
C CYS A 272 4.27 18.28 -6.27
N VAL A 273 4.69 18.60 -7.49
CA VAL A 273 3.79 19.16 -8.52
C VAL A 273 2.69 18.16 -8.88
N LEU A 274 3.03 16.89 -9.13
CA LEU A 274 2.05 15.85 -9.42
C LEU A 274 1.05 15.67 -8.26
N PHE A 275 1.50 15.77 -7.02
CA PHE A 275 0.63 15.70 -5.85
C PHE A 275 -0.38 16.86 -5.82
N VAL A 276 0.07 18.09 -6.04
CA VAL A 276 -0.82 19.27 -6.10
C VAL A 276 -1.86 19.11 -7.22
N ILE A 277 -1.42 18.69 -8.41
CA ILE A 277 -2.33 18.43 -9.54
C ILE A 277 -3.34 17.34 -9.17
N ARG A 278 -2.87 16.23 -8.58
CA ARG A 278 -3.74 15.12 -8.17
C ARG A 278 -4.81 15.56 -7.19
N VAL A 279 -4.44 16.25 -6.12
CA VAL A 279 -5.40 16.75 -5.11
C VAL A 279 -6.40 17.69 -5.76
N SER A 280 -5.94 18.61 -6.61
CA SER A 280 -6.81 19.55 -7.32
C SER A 280 -7.82 18.83 -8.23
N LEU A 281 -7.37 17.81 -8.98
CA LEU A 281 -8.24 16.99 -9.83
C LEU A 281 -9.26 16.20 -9.01
N VAL A 282 -8.84 15.61 -7.89
CA VAL A 282 -9.74 14.85 -7.00
C VAL A 282 -10.83 15.76 -6.42
N VAL A 283 -10.45 16.94 -5.91
CA VAL A 283 -11.41 17.91 -5.37
C VAL A 283 -12.36 18.40 -6.46
N TRP A 284 -11.84 18.80 -7.63
CA TRP A 284 -12.65 19.24 -8.74
C TRP A 284 -13.65 18.17 -9.20
N ARG A 285 -13.19 16.91 -9.38
CA ARG A 285 -14.07 15.81 -9.77
C ARG A 285 -15.07 15.42 -8.67
N HIS A 286 -14.69 15.54 -7.40
CA HIS A 286 -15.62 15.29 -6.30
C HIS A 286 -16.80 16.24 -6.34
N ILE A 287 -16.56 17.52 -6.67
CA ILE A 287 -17.58 18.58 -6.70
C ILE A 287 -18.37 18.57 -8.02
N LYS A 288 -17.69 18.42 -9.17
CA LYS A 288 -18.29 18.59 -10.49
C LYS A 288 -18.71 17.28 -11.16
N GLN A 289 -18.15 16.16 -10.76
CA GLN A 289 -18.39 14.83 -11.34
C GLN A 289 -18.43 13.78 -10.24
N PRO A 290 -19.37 13.84 -9.28
CA PRO A 290 -19.46 12.87 -8.19
C PRO A 290 -19.64 11.45 -8.73
N LEU A 291 -18.95 10.46 -8.12
CA LEU A 291 -18.87 9.08 -8.64
C LEU A 291 -20.22 8.38 -8.76
N TYR A 292 -21.20 8.78 -7.97
CA TYR A 292 -22.50 8.11 -7.85
C TYR A 292 -23.67 9.00 -8.25
N GLU A 293 -23.40 10.07 -9.00
CA GLU A 293 -24.46 10.95 -9.54
C GLU A 293 -25.30 10.19 -10.57
N GLY A 294 -26.63 10.27 -10.43
CA GLY A 294 -27.55 9.57 -11.33
C GLY A 294 -27.60 8.05 -11.16
N VAL A 295 -26.77 7.48 -10.27
CA VAL A 295 -26.85 6.06 -9.91
C VAL A 295 -27.82 5.95 -8.73
N ASP A 296 -29.09 5.66 -8.98
CA ASP A 296 -29.98 5.20 -7.93
C ASP A 296 -29.71 3.71 -7.67
N PRO A 297 -29.13 3.35 -6.52
CA PRO A 297 -29.06 1.96 -6.12
C PRO A 297 -30.49 1.57 -5.71
N GLU A 298 -31.36 1.42 -6.73
CA GLU A 298 -32.71 0.96 -6.47
C GLU A 298 -32.67 -0.18 -5.47
N THR A 299 -33.50 -0.07 -4.44
CA THR A 299 -34.17 -1.13 -3.67
C THR A 299 -33.56 -2.56 -3.68
N MET A 300 -32.46 -2.80 -4.42
CA MET A 300 -31.78 -4.08 -4.44
C MET A 300 -31.01 -4.29 -3.14
N GLU A 301 -31.30 -5.37 -2.48
CA GLU A 301 -30.50 -5.84 -1.38
C GLU A 301 -29.03 -6.06 -1.84
N PRO A 302 -28.02 -5.77 -0.99
CA PRO A 302 -26.62 -5.97 -1.35
C PRO A 302 -26.30 -7.36 -1.90
N MET A 303 -27.04 -8.38 -1.48
CA MET A 303 -26.89 -9.74 -1.98
C MET A 303 -27.39 -9.92 -3.42
N GLU A 304 -28.36 -9.15 -3.87
CA GLU A 304 -28.85 -9.20 -5.26
C GLU A 304 -27.86 -8.52 -6.20
N ILE A 305 -27.23 -7.42 -5.76
CA ILE A 305 -26.13 -6.77 -6.49
C ILE A 305 -25.00 -7.79 -6.71
N ALA A 306 -24.59 -8.52 -5.67
CA ALA A 306 -23.55 -9.55 -5.77
C ALA A 306 -23.94 -10.71 -6.72
N LYS A 307 -25.21 -11.13 -6.73
CA LYS A 307 -25.70 -12.18 -7.65
C LYS A 307 -25.70 -11.72 -9.11
N LYS A 308 -26.10 -10.47 -9.38
CA LYS A 308 -26.07 -9.91 -10.74
C LYS A 308 -24.65 -9.83 -11.29
N GLN A 309 -23.68 -9.50 -10.45
CA GLN A 309 -22.28 -9.37 -10.88
C GLN A 309 -21.58 -10.71 -11.10
N LYS A 310 -21.88 -11.73 -10.29
CA LYS A 310 -21.40 -13.10 -10.58
C LYS A 310 -21.84 -13.60 -11.96
N LYS A 311 -22.96 -13.13 -12.48
CA LYS A 311 -23.45 -13.48 -13.83
C LYS A 311 -22.74 -12.74 -14.96
N ILE A 312 -21.99 -11.66 -14.66
CA ILE A 312 -21.25 -10.88 -15.66
C ILE A 312 -19.82 -11.43 -15.85
N PHE A 313 -19.32 -12.17 -14.85
CA PHE A 313 -18.00 -12.78 -14.84
C PHE A 313 -18.01 -14.33 -14.93
N CYS A 314 -19.16 -14.92 -15.20
CA CYS A 314 -19.29 -16.36 -15.46
C CYS A 314 -19.66 -16.61 -16.92
#